data_2ae2437873d796fdc32c5ccd8a2c4990
#
_entry.id   2ae2437873d796fdc32c5ccd8a2c4990
#
_cell.length_a   1.000
_cell.length_b   1.000
_cell.length_c   1.000
_cell.angle_alpha   90.00
_cell.angle_beta   90.00
_cell.angle_gamma   90.00
#
_symmetry.space_group_name_H-M   'P 1'
#
loop_
_entity.id
_entity.type
_entity.pdbx_description
1 polymer ?
#
loop_
_entity_poly.entity_id
_entity_poly.type
_entity_poly.pdbx_seq_one_letter_code
_entity_poly.pdbx_strand_id
1 'polypeptide(L)'
;MIPSISFFENIIWLYGDKRIIFRQKLKLNVKKMSKFSIIPITNLSNLSIDGAEWNLENKNIQFGETTTLRNIANEDELNVSCDKGVFAFIY
;
A
#
# COMPACT_ATOMS: atom_id res chain seq x y z
N MET A 1 3.67 10.70 -24.30
CA MET A 1 2.91 9.47 -24.10
C MET A 1 3.62 8.57 -23.11
N ILE A 2 2.91 8.01 -22.22
CA ILE A 2 3.46 7.28 -21.11
C ILE A 2 3.14 5.80 -21.27
N PRO A 3 4.16 4.94 -21.19
CA PRO A 3 3.92 3.50 -21.26
C PRO A 3 2.99 3.08 -20.15
N SER A 4 2.00 2.29 -20.47
CA SER A 4 0.94 1.99 -19.52
C SER A 4 1.44 1.33 -18.24
N ILE A 5 2.29 0.34 -18.35
CA ILE A 5 2.76 -0.38 -17.18
C ILE A 5 3.65 0.49 -16.30
N SER A 6 4.64 1.10 -16.89
CA SER A 6 5.53 1.98 -16.14
C SER A 6 4.77 3.14 -15.52
N PHE A 7 3.85 3.70 -16.28
CA PHE A 7 3.05 4.78 -15.78
C PHE A 7 2.25 4.35 -14.57
N PHE A 8 1.61 3.19 -14.67
CA PHE A 8 0.78 2.70 -13.60
C PHE A 8 1.57 2.47 -12.31
N GLU A 9 2.76 1.89 -12.45
CA GLU A 9 3.59 1.63 -11.28
C GLU A 9 4.22 2.86 -10.68
N ASN A 10 4.35 3.92 -11.49
CA ASN A 10 5.04 5.12 -11.05
C ASN A 10 4.12 6.31 -10.84
N ILE A 11 2.81 6.09 -10.91
CA ILE A 11 1.88 7.17 -10.64
C ILE A 11 1.98 7.58 -9.18
N ILE A 12 2.18 8.86 -8.98
CA ILE A 12 2.15 9.46 -7.65
C ILE A 12 1.17 10.60 -7.70
N TRP A 13 0.12 10.49 -6.90
CA TRP A 13 -0.87 11.54 -6.80
C TRP A 13 -0.63 12.29 -5.51
N LEU A 14 -0.75 13.60 -5.58
CA LEU A 14 -0.63 14.46 -4.41
C LEU A 14 -2.00 15.00 -4.06
N TYR A 15 -2.37 14.85 -2.82
CA TYR A 15 -3.63 15.36 -2.33
C TYR A 15 -3.33 16.05 -1.02
N GLY A 16 -3.24 17.37 -1.07
CA GLY A 16 -2.71 18.13 0.04
C GLY A 16 -1.25 17.75 0.24
N ASP A 17 -0.92 17.25 1.41
CA ASP A 17 0.43 16.75 1.71
C ASP A 17 0.51 15.24 1.70
N LYS A 18 -0.47 14.58 1.10
CA LYS A 18 -0.50 13.12 1.00
C LYS A 18 -0.04 12.68 -0.38
N ARG A 19 0.59 11.53 -0.44
CA ARG A 19 1.01 10.89 -1.68
C ARG A 19 0.27 9.58 -1.85
N ILE A 20 -0.13 9.29 -3.07
CA ILE A 20 -0.84 8.05 -3.39
C ILE A 20 -0.06 7.36 -4.49
N ILE A 21 0.36 6.14 -4.23
CA ILE A 21 1.04 5.32 -5.24
C ILE A 21 0.32 3.98 -5.33
N PHE A 22 0.39 3.38 -6.50
CA PHE A 22 -0.27 2.11 -6.78
C PHE A 22 0.79 1.04 -6.91
N ARG A 23 0.68 -0.02 -6.15
CA ARG A 23 1.71 -1.07 -6.10
C ARG A 23 1.10 -2.44 -5.87
N GLN A 24 1.87 -3.45 -6.19
CA GLN A 24 1.63 -4.82 -5.78
C GLN A 24 2.62 -5.21 -4.70
N LYS A 25 3.82 -4.64 -4.77
CA LYS A 25 4.85 -4.81 -3.75
C LYS A 25 5.47 -3.45 -3.48
N LEU A 26 5.75 -3.20 -2.21
CA LEU A 26 6.29 -1.92 -1.79
C LEU A 26 7.28 -2.14 -0.66
N LYS A 27 8.44 -1.52 -0.80
CA LYS A 27 9.42 -1.45 0.28
C LYS A 27 9.83 0.00 0.38
N LEU A 28 9.58 0.60 1.53
CA LEU A 28 9.72 2.04 1.68
C LEU A 28 10.37 2.38 3.00
N ASN A 29 11.29 3.32 2.97
CA ASN A 29 11.84 3.89 4.20
C ASN A 29 10.90 4.97 4.68
N VAL A 30 10.52 4.90 5.94
CA VAL A 30 9.56 5.82 6.53
C VAL A 30 10.06 6.22 7.92
N LYS A 31 9.46 7.25 8.46
CA LYS A 31 9.71 7.60 9.86
C LYS A 31 8.80 6.77 10.73
N LYS A 32 9.31 6.32 11.86
CA LYS A 32 8.47 5.68 12.87
C LYS A 32 7.32 6.61 13.21
N MET A 33 6.17 6.04 13.50
CA MET A 33 4.94 6.73 13.87
C MET A 33 4.27 7.43 12.69
N SER A 34 4.81 7.30 11.48
CA SER A 34 4.14 7.84 10.30
C SER A 34 2.86 7.07 10.03
N LYS A 35 1.81 7.78 9.70
CA LYS A 35 0.53 7.17 9.37
C LYS A 35 0.48 6.88 7.87
N PHE A 36 -0.13 5.76 7.54
CA PHE A 36 -0.35 5.41 6.15
C PHE A 36 -1.66 4.65 6.02
N SER A 37 -2.13 4.55 4.80
CA SER A 37 -3.37 3.83 4.50
C SER A 37 -3.17 2.98 3.27
N ILE A 38 -3.86 1.87 3.21
CA ILE A 38 -3.86 0.98 2.06
C ILE A 38 -5.30 0.81 1.62
N ILE A 39 -5.55 1.08 0.35
CA ILE A 39 -6.88 0.92 -0.25
C ILE A 39 -6.78 -0.18 -1.30
N PRO A 40 -7.52 -1.28 -1.15
CA PRO A 40 -7.55 -2.30 -2.20
C PRO A 40 -8.18 -1.73 -3.46
N ILE A 41 -7.47 -1.78 -4.56
CA ILE A 41 -7.99 -1.37 -5.86
C ILE A 41 -8.63 -2.56 -6.56
N THR A 42 -8.08 -3.73 -6.32
CA THR A 42 -8.65 -4.99 -6.78
C THR A 42 -8.66 -5.94 -5.59
N ASN A 43 -9.17 -7.15 -5.79
CA ASN A 43 -9.02 -8.18 -4.76
C ASN A 43 -7.52 -8.43 -4.54
N LEU A 44 -7.12 -8.54 -3.29
CA LEU A 44 -5.74 -8.79 -2.94
C LEU A 44 -5.60 -10.19 -2.38
N SER A 45 -4.62 -10.94 -2.90
CA SER A 45 -4.32 -12.28 -2.40
C SER A 45 -3.02 -12.24 -1.62
N ASN A 46 -3.04 -12.80 -0.42
CA ASN A 46 -1.88 -12.92 0.44
C ASN A 46 -1.21 -11.57 0.72
N LEU A 47 -2.03 -10.62 1.14
CA LEU A 47 -1.50 -9.31 1.53
C LEU A 47 -0.75 -9.44 2.84
N SER A 48 0.47 -8.95 2.85
CA SER A 48 1.31 -8.93 4.04
C SER A 48 1.82 -7.53 4.28
N ILE A 49 1.80 -7.11 5.53
CA ILE A 49 2.33 -5.82 5.97
C ILE A 49 3.32 -6.10 7.09
N ASP A 50 4.53 -5.61 6.94
CA ASP A 50 5.57 -5.77 7.94
C ASP A 50 6.20 -4.42 8.24
N GLY A 51 6.54 -4.17 9.51
CA GLY A 51 7.09 -2.90 9.94
C GLY A 51 6.02 -1.91 10.39
N ALA A 52 4.80 -2.36 10.59
CA ALA A 52 3.69 -1.53 11.03
C ALA A 52 3.24 -1.92 12.43
N GLU A 53 2.42 -1.09 13.04
CA GLU A 53 1.85 -1.40 14.34
C GLU A 53 0.90 -2.59 14.24
N TRP A 54 0.14 -2.65 13.16
CA TRP A 54 -0.76 -3.77 12.89
C TRP A 54 -0.29 -4.49 11.64
N ASN A 55 0.59 -5.45 11.83
CA ASN A 55 1.09 -6.26 10.71
C ASN A 55 0.04 -7.25 10.27
N LEU A 56 0.05 -7.56 8.99
CA LEU A 56 -0.77 -8.60 8.41
C LEU A 56 0.13 -9.67 7.82
N GLU A 57 -0.38 -10.90 7.77
CA GLU A 57 0.35 -12.00 7.19
C GLU A 57 -0.59 -12.83 6.34
N ASN A 58 -0.36 -12.82 5.05
CA ASN A 58 -1.09 -13.65 4.07
C ASN A 58 -2.61 -13.52 4.17
N LYS A 59 -3.09 -12.29 4.19
CA LYS A 59 -4.52 -12.03 4.24
C LYS A 59 -5.09 -11.81 2.85
N ASN A 60 -6.26 -12.40 2.62
CA ASN A 60 -7.01 -12.16 1.39
C ASN A 60 -8.01 -11.05 1.66
N ILE A 61 -7.97 -10.02 0.84
CA ILE A 61 -8.85 -8.86 0.99
C ILE A 61 -9.67 -8.75 -0.28
N GLN A 62 -10.98 -8.68 -0.15
CA GLN A 62 -11.86 -8.52 -1.29
C GLN A 62 -12.17 -7.05 -1.50
N PHE A 63 -12.12 -6.64 -2.75
CA PHE A 63 -12.49 -5.27 -3.11
C PHE A 63 -13.95 -5.02 -2.72
N GLY A 64 -14.17 -3.92 -2.02
CA GLY A 64 -15.51 -3.57 -1.58
C GLY A 64 -15.85 -4.05 -0.17
N GLU A 65 -15.12 -5.03 0.33
CA GLU A 65 -15.34 -5.57 1.66
C GLU A 65 -14.70 -4.67 2.72
N THR A 66 -13.50 -4.20 2.41
CA THR A 66 -12.77 -3.27 3.26
C THR A 66 -12.33 -2.12 2.39
N THR A 67 -12.72 -0.91 2.76
CA THR A 67 -12.41 0.23 1.92
C THR A 67 -11.02 0.78 2.20
N THR A 68 -10.58 0.75 3.44
CA THR A 68 -9.30 1.34 3.81
C THR A 68 -8.71 0.61 4.99
N LEU A 69 -7.42 0.30 4.88
CA LEU A 69 -6.63 -0.24 5.98
C LEU A 69 -5.72 0.87 6.48
N ARG A 70 -6.01 1.40 7.66
CA ARG A 70 -5.20 2.46 8.26
C ARG A 70 -4.21 1.84 9.22
N ASN A 71 -2.99 2.39 9.21
CA ASN A 71 -1.92 1.81 10.00
C ASN A 71 -0.88 2.87 10.34
N ILE A 72 0.07 2.48 11.17
CA ILE A 72 1.13 3.37 11.61
C ILE A 72 2.45 2.60 11.45
N ALA A 73 3.45 3.26 10.91
CA ALA A 73 4.77 2.67 10.78
C ALA A 73 5.40 2.50 12.16
N ASN A 74 5.90 1.30 12.43
CA ASN A 74 6.50 0.97 13.72
C ASN A 74 8.02 0.76 13.59
N GLU A 75 8.51 0.76 12.36
CA GLU A 75 9.93 0.61 12.04
C GLU A 75 10.31 1.66 11.04
N ASP A 76 11.61 1.79 10.79
CA ASP A 76 12.10 2.71 9.78
C ASP A 76 11.86 2.20 8.36
N GLU A 77 11.56 0.94 8.22
CA GLU A 77 11.29 0.33 6.92
C GLU A 77 9.95 -0.36 6.94
N LEU A 78 9.18 -0.14 5.89
CA LEU A 78 7.85 -0.71 5.75
C LEU A 78 7.83 -1.58 4.50
N ASN A 79 7.32 -2.79 4.66
CA ASN A 79 7.17 -3.74 3.56
C ASN A 79 5.69 -4.10 3.44
N VAL A 80 5.16 -3.93 2.24
CA VAL A 80 3.78 -4.29 1.92
C VAL A 80 3.79 -5.06 0.62
N SER A 81 3.17 -6.21 0.58
CA SER A 81 3.15 -7.01 -0.64
C SER A 81 1.91 -7.87 -0.70
N CYS A 82 1.52 -8.20 -1.92
CA CYS A 82 0.48 -9.20 -2.15
C CYS A 82 0.87 -10.02 -3.38
N ASP A 83 0.33 -11.23 -3.46
CA ASP A 83 0.63 -12.11 -4.58
C ASP A 83 -0.15 -11.73 -5.82
N LYS A 84 -1.38 -11.28 -5.66
CA LYS A 84 -2.24 -10.86 -6.75
C LYS A 84 -2.97 -9.59 -6.34
N GLY A 85 -3.20 -8.73 -7.31
CA GLY A 85 -3.95 -7.52 -7.10
C GLY A 85 -3.07 -6.29 -6.99
N VAL A 86 -3.73 -5.17 -6.84
CA VAL A 86 -3.08 -3.85 -6.75
C VAL A 86 -3.71 -3.10 -5.61
N PHE A 87 -2.89 -2.45 -4.82
CA PHE A 87 -3.36 -1.58 -3.75
C PHE A 87 -2.87 -0.16 -3.98
N ALA A 88 -3.62 0.79 -3.45
CA ALA A 88 -3.17 2.18 -3.37
C ALA A 88 -2.57 2.39 -1.99
N PHE A 89 -1.39 2.93 -1.95
CA PHE A 89 -0.67 3.22 -0.72
C PHE A 89 -0.63 4.73 -0.54
N ILE A 90 -1.15 5.22 0.58
CA ILE A 90 -1.28 6.65 0.86
C ILE A 90 -0.43 6.98 2.06
N TYR A 91 0.48 7.94 1.90
CA TYR A 91 1.39 8.30 2.98
C TYR A 91 1.81 9.76 2.95
#